data_0bed1922120a35a1c21c7d79ecdc0ada
#
_entry.id   0bed1922120a35a1c21c7d79ecdc0ada
#
_cell.length_a   1.000
_cell.length_b   1.000
_cell.length_c   1.000
_cell.angle_alpha   90.00
_cell.angle_beta   90.00
_cell.angle_gamma   90.00
#
_symmetry.space_group_name_H-M   'P 1'
#
loop_
_entity.id
_entity.type
_entity.pdbx_description
1 polymer ?
#
loop_
_entity_poly.entity_id
_entity_poly.type
_entity_poly.pdbx_seq_one_letter_code
_entity_poly.pdbx_strand_id
1 'polypeptide(L)'
;MEIKVEKSALLAAYKAGNADQKEMLEHLHGKELFAFDWHGITSYEKACEVLGIQAREFKEIGDRPQYMKMANAMQQLLVICEAINGNGSWYDEDGWGYYPVFVLYSKDEMQQMGEAECQRKGIHQLLAAAGASHAEDAGVRCAVTGHRGAAADANYGFSLCLNSEEKAEFVGKQFFELCCACYGVTPKMD
;
A
#
# COMPACT_ATOMS: atom_id res chain seq x y z
N MET A 1 45.53 -5.13 -0.71
CA MET A 1 44.79 -4.00 -1.34
C MET A 1 43.31 -4.33 -1.18
N GLU A 2 42.58 -3.60 -0.37
CA GLU A 2 41.15 -3.80 -0.16
C GLU A 2 40.40 -2.92 -1.17
N ILE A 3 39.58 -3.54 -2.02
CA ILE A 3 38.76 -2.82 -2.99
C ILE A 3 37.37 -2.66 -2.36
N LYS A 4 37.01 -1.43 -2.01
CA LYS A 4 35.64 -1.13 -1.56
C LYS A 4 34.73 -0.90 -2.78
N VAL A 5 33.71 -1.72 -2.91
CA VAL A 5 32.68 -1.55 -3.94
C VAL A 5 31.45 -0.90 -3.30
N GLU A 6 30.98 0.19 -3.86
CA GLU A 6 29.80 0.89 -3.39
C GLU A 6 28.52 0.06 -3.65
N LYS A 7 27.61 -0.02 -2.67
CA LYS A 7 26.35 -0.76 -2.78
C LYS A 7 25.54 -0.32 -4.00
N SER A 8 25.50 0.97 -4.29
CA SER A 8 24.80 1.55 -5.45
C SER A 8 25.34 1.03 -6.79
N ALA A 9 26.66 0.86 -6.90
CA ALA A 9 27.30 0.32 -8.10
C ALA A 9 26.98 -1.18 -8.29
N LEU A 10 26.94 -1.95 -7.20
CA LEU A 10 26.53 -3.36 -7.22
C LEU A 10 25.08 -3.52 -7.66
N LEU A 11 24.17 -2.73 -7.12
CA LEU A 11 22.75 -2.74 -7.50
C LEU A 11 22.55 -2.33 -8.96
N ALA A 12 23.29 -1.35 -9.46
CA ALA A 12 23.25 -0.95 -10.86
C ALA A 12 23.77 -2.08 -11.79
N ALA A 13 24.87 -2.73 -11.42
CA ALA A 13 25.42 -3.86 -12.16
C ALA A 13 24.45 -5.06 -12.17
N TYR A 14 23.82 -5.36 -11.04
CA TYR A 14 22.81 -6.41 -10.92
C TYR A 14 21.58 -6.13 -11.80
N LYS A 15 21.07 -4.89 -11.77
CA LYS A 15 19.93 -4.47 -12.60
C LYS A 15 20.23 -4.59 -14.11
N ALA A 16 21.43 -4.24 -14.53
CA ALA A 16 21.87 -4.29 -15.93
C ALA A 16 22.33 -5.69 -16.38
N GLY A 17 22.64 -6.60 -15.46
CA GLY A 17 23.22 -7.91 -15.72
C GLY A 17 22.23 -8.91 -16.34
N ASN A 18 22.78 -9.85 -17.12
CA ASN A 18 22.06 -11.05 -17.56
C ASN A 18 21.92 -12.07 -16.40
N ALA A 19 21.25 -13.22 -16.65
CA ALA A 19 20.98 -14.24 -15.62
C ALA A 19 22.26 -14.73 -14.92
N ASP A 20 23.30 -15.08 -15.70
CA ASP A 20 24.55 -15.61 -15.17
C ASP A 20 25.30 -14.57 -14.33
N GLN A 21 25.28 -13.30 -14.76
CA GLN A 21 25.87 -12.18 -14.03
C GLN A 21 25.14 -11.91 -12.71
N LYS A 22 23.83 -12.00 -12.70
CA LYS A 22 23.01 -11.87 -11.49
C LYS A 22 23.31 -12.98 -10.51
N GLU A 23 23.32 -14.23 -10.96
CA GLU A 23 23.64 -15.39 -10.14
C GLU A 23 25.04 -15.27 -9.52
N MET A 24 26.04 -14.84 -10.32
CA MET A 24 27.40 -14.62 -9.83
C MET A 24 27.43 -13.52 -8.75
N LEU A 25 26.73 -12.41 -8.96
CA LEU A 25 26.67 -11.32 -7.97
C LEU A 25 25.97 -11.76 -6.67
N GLU A 26 24.89 -12.53 -6.77
CA GLU A 26 24.19 -13.10 -5.60
C GLU A 26 25.09 -14.08 -4.84
N HIS A 27 25.86 -14.89 -5.57
CA HIS A 27 26.79 -15.83 -4.93
C HIS A 27 27.93 -15.12 -4.19
N LEU A 28 28.44 -14.03 -4.75
CA LEU A 28 29.55 -13.26 -4.17
C LEU A 28 29.16 -12.36 -3.01
N HIS A 29 27.94 -11.80 -3.03
CA HIS A 29 27.51 -10.72 -2.10
C HIS A 29 26.29 -11.07 -1.27
N GLY A 30 25.69 -12.25 -1.48
CA GLY A 30 24.44 -12.67 -0.84
C GLY A 30 23.20 -12.16 -1.60
N LYS A 31 22.16 -12.99 -1.66
CA LYS A 31 20.89 -12.65 -2.34
C LYS A 31 20.18 -11.48 -1.71
N GLU A 32 20.30 -11.34 -0.39
CA GLU A 32 19.66 -10.29 0.39
C GLU A 32 20.10 -8.87 -0.03
N LEU A 33 21.34 -8.74 -0.54
CA LEU A 33 21.84 -7.46 -1.01
C LEU A 33 21.07 -6.95 -2.25
N PHE A 34 20.59 -7.88 -3.07
CA PHE A 34 19.90 -7.61 -4.33
C PHE A 34 18.39 -7.80 -4.22
N ALA A 35 17.90 -8.19 -3.04
CA ALA A 35 16.47 -8.27 -2.79
C ALA A 35 15.82 -6.89 -3.00
N PHE A 36 14.67 -6.90 -3.65
CA PHE A 36 13.91 -5.68 -3.89
C PHE A 36 13.39 -5.11 -2.58
N ASP A 37 13.90 -3.94 -2.19
CA ASP A 37 13.48 -3.24 -0.99
C ASP A 37 12.22 -2.39 -1.28
N TRP A 38 11.06 -3.01 -1.11
CA TRP A 38 9.77 -2.34 -1.27
C TRP A 38 9.42 -1.39 -0.12
N HIS A 39 10.09 -1.47 1.04
CA HIS A 39 9.91 -0.53 2.16
C HIS A 39 10.30 0.91 1.81
N GLY A 40 11.19 1.08 0.83
CA GLY A 40 11.54 2.39 0.29
C GLY A 40 10.45 3.07 -0.54
N ILE A 41 9.34 2.38 -0.86
CA ILE A 41 8.21 2.95 -1.58
C ILE A 41 7.28 3.63 -0.58
N THR A 42 7.49 4.92 -0.35
CA THR A 42 6.77 5.70 0.66
C THR A 42 5.79 6.72 0.09
N SER A 43 5.73 6.85 -1.24
CA SER A 43 4.79 7.72 -1.95
C SER A 43 4.41 7.17 -3.32
N TYR A 44 3.39 7.76 -3.93
CA TYR A 44 2.98 7.47 -5.31
C TYR A 44 4.10 7.78 -6.32
N GLU A 45 4.79 8.91 -6.15
CA GLU A 45 5.89 9.33 -7.02
C GLU A 45 7.04 8.31 -6.94
N LYS A 46 7.32 7.81 -5.73
CA LYS A 46 8.35 6.79 -5.54
C LYS A 46 7.97 5.46 -6.20
N ALA A 47 6.70 5.09 -6.14
CA ALA A 47 6.19 3.93 -6.87
C ALA A 47 6.34 4.10 -8.39
N CYS A 48 6.00 5.27 -8.93
CA CYS A 48 6.19 5.58 -10.35
C CYS A 48 7.67 5.50 -10.76
N GLU A 49 8.58 6.02 -9.93
CA GLU A 49 10.03 5.95 -10.15
C GLU A 49 10.51 4.49 -10.24
N VAL A 50 10.05 3.64 -9.31
CA VAL A 50 10.38 2.21 -9.31
C VAL A 50 9.90 1.50 -10.56
N LEU A 51 8.69 1.83 -11.03
CA LEU A 51 8.10 1.25 -12.24
C LEU A 51 8.63 1.89 -13.54
N GLY A 52 9.39 2.98 -13.45
CA GLY A 52 9.89 3.70 -14.63
C GLY A 52 8.78 4.42 -15.40
N ILE A 53 7.70 4.81 -14.75
CA ILE A 53 6.58 5.55 -15.34
C ILE A 53 6.55 6.99 -14.82
N GLN A 54 5.96 7.89 -15.60
CA GLN A 54 5.80 9.27 -15.20
C GLN A 54 4.64 9.42 -14.21
N ALA A 55 4.89 10.05 -13.07
CA ALA A 55 3.85 10.41 -12.13
C ALA A 55 2.85 11.39 -12.75
N ARG A 56 1.56 11.17 -12.50
CA ARG A 56 0.48 12.03 -13.00
C ARG A 56 0.00 12.96 -11.89
N GLU A 57 -0.42 14.16 -12.28
CA GLU A 57 -1.18 15.01 -11.40
C GLU A 57 -2.64 14.55 -11.35
N PHE A 58 -3.18 14.42 -10.14
CA PHE A 58 -4.58 14.09 -9.91
C PHE A 58 -5.35 15.35 -9.58
N LYS A 59 -6.37 15.63 -10.39
CA LYS A 59 -7.23 16.80 -10.23
C LYS A 59 -8.63 16.37 -9.80
N GLU A 60 -9.20 17.12 -8.87
CA GLU A 60 -10.59 16.97 -8.47
C GLU A 60 -11.46 17.82 -9.45
N ILE A 61 -11.98 17.17 -10.48
CA ILE A 61 -12.76 17.83 -11.53
C ILE A 61 -14.21 17.34 -11.46
N GLY A 62 -15.16 18.27 -11.63
CA GLY A 62 -16.59 17.99 -11.76
C GLY A 62 -17.42 18.29 -10.52
N ASP A 63 -18.71 17.98 -10.59
CA ASP A 63 -19.72 18.34 -9.59
C ASP A 63 -19.72 17.45 -8.34
N ARG A 64 -18.89 16.42 -8.33
CA ARG A 64 -18.79 15.43 -7.23
C ARG A 64 -17.34 15.15 -6.85
N PRO A 65 -16.66 16.12 -6.23
CA PRO A 65 -15.23 16.03 -5.92
C PRO A 65 -14.87 14.82 -5.03
N GLN A 66 -15.78 14.39 -4.15
CA GLN A 66 -15.59 13.20 -3.32
C GLN A 66 -15.41 11.91 -4.13
N TYR A 67 -16.16 11.73 -5.22
CA TYR A 67 -16.00 10.56 -6.09
C TYR A 67 -14.71 10.62 -6.90
N MET A 68 -14.27 11.82 -7.27
CA MET A 68 -12.98 12.00 -7.93
C MET A 68 -11.81 11.70 -6.99
N LYS A 69 -11.92 12.08 -5.71
CA LYS A 69 -10.93 11.70 -4.69
C LYS A 69 -10.82 10.19 -4.55
N MET A 70 -11.94 9.48 -4.48
CA MET A 70 -11.96 8.02 -4.41
C MET A 70 -11.29 7.39 -5.64
N ALA A 71 -11.63 7.85 -6.85
CA ALA A 71 -11.06 7.35 -8.10
C ALA A 71 -9.56 7.63 -8.21
N ASN A 72 -9.13 8.82 -7.83
CA ASN A 72 -7.73 9.21 -7.82
C ASN A 72 -6.93 8.39 -6.81
N ALA A 73 -7.47 8.18 -5.61
CA ALA A 73 -6.85 7.34 -4.59
C ALA A 73 -6.70 5.89 -5.06
N MET A 74 -7.73 5.32 -5.70
CA MET A 74 -7.67 3.98 -6.28
C MET A 74 -6.57 3.87 -7.34
N GLN A 75 -6.45 4.83 -8.24
CA GLN A 75 -5.42 4.83 -9.28
C GLN A 75 -4.00 4.90 -8.68
N GLN A 76 -3.81 5.72 -7.65
CA GLN A 76 -2.52 5.79 -6.96
C GLN A 76 -2.18 4.47 -6.25
N LEU A 77 -3.14 3.89 -5.53
CA LEU A 77 -2.94 2.61 -4.83
C LEU A 77 -2.63 1.46 -5.79
N LEU A 78 -3.24 1.42 -6.98
CA LEU A 78 -2.91 0.42 -8.00
C LEU A 78 -1.43 0.47 -8.38
N VAL A 79 -0.91 1.66 -8.67
CA VAL A 79 0.51 1.86 -9.00
C VAL A 79 1.43 1.52 -7.83
N ILE A 80 1.04 1.92 -6.61
CA ILE A 80 1.80 1.63 -5.38
C ILE A 80 1.86 0.11 -5.14
N CYS A 81 0.73 -0.59 -5.22
CA CYS A 81 0.68 -2.03 -5.01
C CYS A 81 1.47 -2.79 -6.09
N GLU A 82 1.39 -2.36 -7.34
CA GLU A 82 2.19 -2.92 -8.43
C GLU A 82 3.69 -2.75 -8.17
N ALA A 83 4.13 -1.56 -7.77
CA ALA A 83 5.51 -1.28 -7.43
C ALA A 83 6.00 -2.12 -6.25
N ILE A 84 5.20 -2.24 -5.18
CA ILE A 84 5.52 -3.04 -3.98
C ILE A 84 5.58 -4.54 -4.31
N ASN A 85 4.74 -5.03 -5.23
CA ASN A 85 4.80 -6.40 -5.71
C ASN A 85 6.05 -6.69 -6.56
N GLY A 86 6.74 -5.66 -7.06
CA GLY A 86 8.03 -5.80 -7.72
C GLY A 86 7.97 -6.43 -9.10
N ASN A 87 7.00 -6.06 -9.94
CA ASN A 87 6.69 -6.66 -11.24
C ASN A 87 6.27 -8.15 -11.15
N GLY A 88 5.93 -8.59 -9.95
CA GLY A 88 5.49 -9.95 -9.68
C GLY A 88 3.97 -10.10 -9.78
N SER A 89 3.53 -11.27 -9.44
CA SER A 89 2.11 -11.58 -9.31
C SER A 89 1.48 -10.74 -8.18
N TRP A 90 0.20 -10.43 -8.33
CA TRP A 90 -0.66 -9.90 -7.27
C TRP A 90 -0.98 -10.96 -6.19
N TYR A 91 -0.54 -12.18 -6.42
CA TYR A 91 -0.75 -13.36 -5.61
C TYR A 91 0.58 -14.01 -5.26
N ASP A 92 0.62 -14.69 -4.14
CA ASP A 92 1.74 -15.57 -3.78
C ASP A 92 1.78 -16.85 -4.65
N GLU A 93 2.74 -17.74 -4.36
CA GLU A 93 2.95 -18.99 -5.10
C GLU A 93 1.76 -19.94 -4.97
N ASP A 94 1.01 -19.85 -3.87
CA ASP A 94 -0.19 -20.68 -3.61
C ASP A 94 -1.47 -20.05 -4.18
N GLY A 95 -1.38 -18.90 -4.82
CA GLY A 95 -2.51 -18.17 -5.42
C GLY A 95 -3.31 -17.34 -4.41
N TRP A 96 -2.72 -16.92 -3.29
CA TRP A 96 -3.34 -16.04 -2.32
C TRP A 96 -2.93 -14.58 -2.54
N GLY A 97 -3.90 -13.69 -2.57
CA GLY A 97 -3.69 -12.26 -2.57
C GLY A 97 -4.07 -11.67 -1.21
N TYR A 98 -3.21 -10.82 -0.67
CA TYR A 98 -3.36 -10.19 0.64
C TYR A 98 -3.77 -8.74 0.49
N TYR A 99 -4.58 -8.23 1.39
CA TYR A 99 -5.04 -6.83 1.36
C TYR A 99 -5.24 -6.27 2.78
N PRO A 100 -5.06 -4.96 3.00
CA PRO A 100 -5.33 -4.35 4.29
C PRO A 100 -6.84 -4.28 4.54
N VAL A 101 -7.25 -4.64 5.77
CA VAL A 101 -8.64 -4.57 6.23
C VAL A 101 -8.81 -3.37 7.14
N PHE A 102 -9.80 -2.53 6.83
CA PHE A 102 -10.18 -1.37 7.62
C PHE A 102 -11.46 -1.67 8.40
N VAL A 103 -11.46 -1.32 9.68
CA VAL A 103 -12.62 -1.45 10.55
C VAL A 103 -13.16 -0.06 10.84
N LEU A 104 -14.46 0.12 10.63
CA LEU A 104 -15.18 1.33 10.97
C LEU A 104 -15.85 1.13 12.33
N TYR A 105 -15.83 2.15 13.14
CA TYR A 105 -16.46 2.21 14.46
C TYR A 105 -17.54 3.28 14.44
N SER A 106 -18.71 2.96 14.97
CA SER A 106 -19.78 3.92 15.17
C SER A 106 -19.40 4.94 16.26
N LYS A 107 -20.13 6.06 16.29
CA LYS A 107 -20.00 7.05 17.36
C LYS A 107 -20.19 6.44 18.76
N ASP A 108 -21.17 5.57 18.91
CA ASP A 108 -21.47 4.94 20.21
C ASP A 108 -20.31 4.03 20.65
N GLU A 109 -19.73 3.26 19.76
CA GLU A 109 -18.54 2.45 20.05
C GLU A 109 -17.34 3.30 20.43
N MET A 110 -17.12 4.42 19.74
CA MET A 110 -16.05 5.36 20.07
C MET A 110 -16.24 5.97 21.46
N GLN A 111 -17.47 6.37 21.81
CA GLN A 111 -17.80 6.91 23.15
C GLN A 111 -17.65 5.87 24.25
N GLN A 112 -18.05 4.61 24.03
CA GLN A 112 -17.90 3.52 25.00
C GLN A 112 -16.43 3.18 25.27
N MET A 113 -15.58 3.22 24.24
CA MET A 113 -14.14 2.97 24.40
C MET A 113 -13.42 4.12 25.10
N GLY A 114 -13.84 5.34 24.85
CA GLY A 114 -13.15 6.55 25.32
C GLY A 114 -11.84 6.84 24.54
N GLU A 115 -11.38 8.08 24.68
CA GLU A 115 -10.24 8.60 23.88
C GLU A 115 -8.96 7.81 24.07
N ALA A 116 -8.59 7.49 25.31
CA ALA A 116 -7.35 6.76 25.60
C ALA A 116 -7.31 5.35 24.97
N GLU A 117 -8.44 4.65 24.94
CA GLU A 117 -8.53 3.33 24.33
C GLU A 117 -8.53 3.43 22.79
N CYS A 118 -9.17 4.46 22.22
CA CYS A 118 -9.13 4.72 20.79
C CYS A 118 -7.69 4.99 20.33
N GLN A 119 -6.95 5.84 21.03
CA GLN A 119 -5.54 6.11 20.75
C GLN A 119 -4.68 4.85 20.86
N ARG A 120 -4.86 4.06 21.92
CA ARG A 120 -4.13 2.80 22.12
C ARG A 120 -4.36 1.81 20.98
N LYS A 121 -5.55 1.79 20.40
CA LYS A 121 -5.93 0.93 19.27
C LYS A 121 -5.58 1.52 17.90
N GLY A 122 -5.06 2.73 17.83
CA GLY A 122 -4.78 3.42 16.57
C GLY A 122 -6.05 3.70 15.76
N ILE A 123 -7.15 4.05 16.46
CA ILE A 123 -8.41 4.43 15.81
C ILE A 123 -8.42 5.93 15.60
N HIS A 124 -8.52 6.34 14.33
CA HIS A 124 -8.63 7.74 13.94
C HIS A 124 -10.09 8.13 13.82
N GLN A 125 -10.46 9.28 14.38
CA GLN A 125 -11.78 9.87 14.22
C GLN A 125 -12.03 10.22 12.74
N LEU A 126 -13.25 10.05 12.25
CA LEU A 126 -13.61 10.48 10.90
C LEU A 126 -14.03 11.95 10.88
N LEU A 127 -13.60 12.66 9.86
CA LEU A 127 -14.06 14.00 9.53
C LEU A 127 -15.23 13.96 8.53
N ALA A 128 -15.23 12.98 7.63
CA ALA A 128 -16.27 12.81 6.64
C ALA A 128 -16.30 11.37 6.10
N ALA A 129 -17.45 10.95 5.59
CA ALA A 129 -17.59 9.75 4.78
C ALA A 129 -18.54 10.02 3.60
N ALA A 130 -18.17 9.55 2.41
CA ALA A 130 -18.99 9.70 1.22
C ALA A 130 -20.34 8.99 1.38
N GLY A 131 -21.42 9.74 1.19
CA GLY A 131 -22.79 9.20 1.31
C GLY A 131 -23.33 9.05 2.73
N ALA A 132 -22.56 9.42 3.78
CA ALA A 132 -23.03 9.40 5.16
C ALA A 132 -23.10 10.81 5.74
N SER A 133 -24.30 11.21 6.16
CA SER A 133 -24.54 12.56 6.71
C SER A 133 -24.11 12.74 8.17
N HIS A 134 -23.65 11.69 8.85
CA HIS A 134 -23.30 11.69 10.27
C HIS A 134 -22.03 10.87 10.57
N ALA A 135 -21.03 10.96 9.69
CA ALA A 135 -19.75 10.28 9.88
C ALA A 135 -18.83 10.96 10.90
N GLU A 136 -19.13 12.22 11.25
CA GLU A 136 -18.45 12.96 12.31
C GLU A 136 -18.59 12.17 13.61
N ASP A 137 -17.51 11.97 14.34
CA ASP A 137 -17.43 11.17 15.57
C ASP A 137 -17.36 9.62 15.39
N ALA A 138 -17.50 9.09 14.18
CA ALA A 138 -17.17 7.70 13.91
C ALA A 138 -15.64 7.50 13.86
N GLY A 139 -15.17 6.26 13.83
CA GLY A 139 -13.74 5.95 13.80
C GLY A 139 -13.35 4.97 12.70
N VAL A 140 -12.09 5.01 12.30
CA VAL A 140 -11.48 4.05 11.36
C VAL A 140 -10.08 3.65 11.81
N ARG A 141 -9.71 2.40 11.60
CA ARG A 141 -8.33 1.93 11.71
C ARG A 141 -8.02 0.86 10.67
N CYS A 142 -6.76 0.71 10.31
CA CYS A 142 -6.27 -0.50 9.69
C CYS A 142 -6.12 -1.56 10.77
N ALA A 143 -6.88 -2.64 10.70
CA ALA A 143 -6.99 -3.59 11.79
C ALA A 143 -6.07 -4.80 11.63
N VAL A 144 -6.14 -5.45 10.47
CA VAL A 144 -5.46 -6.69 10.13
C VAL A 144 -5.28 -6.77 8.61
N THR A 145 -4.61 -7.80 8.15
CA THR A 145 -4.63 -8.19 6.74
C THR A 145 -5.72 -9.24 6.49
N GLY A 146 -6.37 -9.15 5.35
CA GLY A 146 -7.22 -10.21 4.80
C GLY A 146 -6.50 -10.91 3.66
N HIS A 147 -6.97 -12.10 3.29
CA HIS A 147 -6.48 -12.82 2.12
C HIS A 147 -7.63 -13.45 1.35
N ARG A 148 -7.42 -13.69 0.05
CA ARG A 148 -8.37 -14.37 -0.83
C ARG A 148 -7.64 -15.15 -1.92
N GLY A 149 -8.24 -16.25 -2.37
CA GLY A 149 -7.71 -17.02 -3.49
C GLY A 149 -7.97 -16.33 -4.84
N ALA A 150 -7.05 -16.47 -5.78
CA ALA A 150 -7.13 -15.90 -7.12
C ALA A 150 -8.45 -16.23 -7.85
N ALA A 151 -9.02 -17.40 -7.62
CA ALA A 151 -10.29 -17.79 -8.22
C ALA A 151 -11.52 -17.03 -7.70
N ALA A 152 -11.44 -16.45 -6.48
CA ALA A 152 -12.52 -15.68 -5.88
C ALA A 152 -12.54 -14.20 -6.33
N ASP A 153 -11.48 -13.72 -6.92
CA ASP A 153 -11.27 -12.30 -7.21
C ASP A 153 -12.10 -11.74 -8.33
N ALA A 154 -12.55 -12.58 -9.26
CA ALA A 154 -13.44 -12.16 -10.32
C ALA A 154 -14.73 -11.47 -9.81
N ASN A 155 -15.11 -11.73 -8.55
CA ASN A 155 -16.29 -11.16 -7.93
C ASN A 155 -16.07 -9.92 -7.09
N TYR A 156 -14.80 -9.59 -6.70
CA TYR A 156 -14.51 -8.54 -5.72
C TYR A 156 -13.52 -7.49 -6.21
N GLY A 157 -13.04 -7.57 -7.44
CA GLY A 157 -12.01 -6.66 -7.95
C GLY A 157 -10.67 -6.89 -7.25
N PHE A 158 -9.76 -7.45 -7.95
CA PHE A 158 -8.43 -7.91 -7.52
C PHE A 158 -7.38 -6.79 -7.37
N SER A 159 -7.79 -5.58 -7.55
CA SER A 159 -6.92 -4.46 -7.91
C SER A 159 -5.98 -3.98 -6.81
N LEU A 160 -6.15 -4.41 -5.56
CA LEU A 160 -5.34 -3.95 -4.43
C LEU A 160 -4.75 -5.12 -3.64
N CYS A 161 -4.57 -6.26 -4.27
CA CYS A 161 -3.90 -7.40 -3.64
C CYS A 161 -2.39 -7.26 -3.69
N LEU A 162 -1.75 -7.80 -2.69
CA LEU A 162 -0.31 -7.91 -2.58
C LEU A 162 0.05 -9.39 -2.40
N ASN A 163 1.23 -9.76 -2.83
CA ASN A 163 1.67 -11.15 -2.83
C ASN A 163 2.27 -11.61 -1.47
N SER A 164 2.10 -10.83 -0.41
CA SER A 164 2.38 -11.26 0.96
C SER A 164 1.59 -10.43 1.98
N GLU A 165 1.37 -11.03 3.15
CA GLU A 165 0.72 -10.40 4.29
C GLU A 165 1.49 -9.18 4.79
N GLU A 166 2.81 -9.27 4.87
CA GLU A 166 3.70 -8.20 5.32
C GLU A 166 3.58 -6.94 4.43
N LYS A 167 3.51 -7.14 3.10
CA LYS A 167 3.29 -6.04 2.16
C LYS A 167 1.92 -5.41 2.32
N ALA A 168 0.88 -6.20 2.57
CA ALA A 168 -0.47 -5.70 2.80
C ALA A 168 -0.54 -4.90 4.11
N GLU A 169 0.11 -5.36 5.17
CA GLU A 169 0.23 -4.63 6.42
C GLU A 169 0.95 -3.28 6.23
N PHE A 170 2.06 -3.29 5.50
CA PHE A 170 2.80 -2.08 5.16
C PHE A 170 1.93 -1.07 4.39
N VAL A 171 1.25 -1.52 3.32
CA VAL A 171 0.37 -0.63 2.53
C VAL A 171 -0.73 -0.03 3.40
N GLY A 172 -1.38 -0.85 4.24
CA GLY A 172 -2.43 -0.38 5.13
C GLY A 172 -1.97 0.65 6.16
N LYS A 173 -0.72 0.59 6.60
CA LYS A 173 -0.12 1.53 7.55
C LYS A 173 0.48 2.75 6.85
N GLN A 174 1.36 2.52 5.87
CA GLN A 174 2.10 3.59 5.18
C GLN A 174 1.19 4.49 4.35
N PHE A 175 0.17 3.92 3.73
CA PHE A 175 -0.76 4.63 2.85
C PHE A 175 -2.18 4.70 3.45
N PHE A 176 -2.28 4.76 4.76
CA PHE A 176 -3.54 4.74 5.51
C PHE A 176 -4.56 5.77 4.99
N GLU A 177 -4.15 7.04 4.87
CA GLU A 177 -5.03 8.10 4.37
C GLU A 177 -5.50 7.84 2.94
N LEU A 178 -4.60 7.35 2.08
CA LEU A 178 -4.93 7.04 0.69
C LEU A 178 -5.90 5.86 0.61
N CYS A 179 -5.70 4.84 1.44
CA CYS A 179 -6.66 3.73 1.56
C CYS A 179 -8.02 4.22 2.05
N CYS A 180 -8.05 5.07 3.07
CA CYS A 180 -9.29 5.69 3.56
C CYS A 180 -9.99 6.49 2.47
N ALA A 181 -9.26 7.31 1.71
CA ALA A 181 -9.80 8.08 0.59
C ALA A 181 -10.41 7.17 -0.49
N CYS A 182 -9.80 6.02 -0.75
CA CYS A 182 -10.33 5.02 -1.69
C CYS A 182 -11.70 4.48 -1.25
N TYR A 183 -11.94 4.35 0.05
CA TYR A 183 -13.24 3.97 0.62
C TYR A 183 -14.19 5.17 0.82
N GLY A 184 -13.78 6.36 0.43
CA GLY A 184 -14.59 7.58 0.58
C GLY A 184 -14.67 8.08 2.02
N VAL A 185 -13.75 7.69 2.89
CA VAL A 185 -13.68 8.19 4.27
C VAL A 185 -12.47 9.11 4.45
N THR A 186 -12.61 10.12 5.27
CA THR A 186 -11.54 11.08 5.60
C THR A 186 -11.23 10.99 7.09
N PRO A 187 -10.11 10.38 7.50
CA PRO A 187 -9.70 10.33 8.90
C PRO A 187 -9.17 11.69 9.35
N LYS A 188 -9.30 11.99 10.64
CA LYS A 188 -8.58 13.06 11.30
C LYS A 188 -7.17 12.55 11.61
N MET A 189 -6.19 13.15 10.99
CA MET A 189 -4.79 12.88 11.28
C MET A 189 -4.31 13.90 12.33
N ASP A 190 -3.48 13.44 13.26
CA ASP A 190 -2.90 14.27 14.32
C ASP A 190 -1.69 15.08 13.81
#